data_6cccc672718ca5a4d7d3a17914f265eb
#
_entry.id   6cccc672718ca5a4d7d3a17914f265eb
#
_cell.length_a   1.000
_cell.length_b   1.000
_cell.length_c   1.000
_cell.angle_alpha   90.00
_cell.angle_beta   90.00
_cell.angle_gamma   90.00
#
_symmetry.space_group_name_H-M   'P 1'
#
loop_
_entity.id
_entity.type
_entity.pdbx_description
1 polymer ?
#
loop_
_entity_poly.entity_id
_entity_poly.type
_entity_poly.pdbx_seq_one_letter_code
_entity_poly.pdbx_strand_id
1 'polypeptide(L)'
;AHWAPTRRSPMHHQHLAAGAVMTDAGLWKRPWYYPHAAETIDDAYIREAATTRQTVGMVDVSTLGKIAVQGPDATTFLNRIYINGFAKLTVGRARYGVMLRDDGMVLDDGTTWRLEDDDYFMTTTTAQAGPVMQFMEELLQTRWTDLRVHLSSVTDLWAGMAIAGPLARNLLAQAVPDLDWSDEAFSFMAVKQSTIHIADTEIECRIARISFSGERAFELYVNADHGAMVWQYLADFVARFDGCLYGMEAVSYTHLRAHETTV
;
A
#
# COMPACT_ATOMS: atom_id res chain seq x y z
N ALA A 1 -23.91 17.16 -19.57
CA ALA A 1 -22.76 17.24 -18.68
C ALA A 1 -22.27 15.82 -18.41
N HIS A 2 -21.02 15.51 -18.74
CA HIS A 2 -20.41 14.26 -18.32
C HIS A 2 -20.15 14.34 -16.82
N TRP A 3 -20.90 13.56 -16.04
CA TRP A 3 -20.61 13.38 -14.62
C TRP A 3 -19.52 12.31 -14.49
N ALA A 4 -18.33 12.71 -14.08
CA ALA A 4 -17.22 11.84 -13.81
C ALA A 4 -16.87 11.97 -12.32
N PRO A 5 -17.34 11.06 -11.46
CA PRO A 5 -16.99 11.08 -10.05
C PRO A 5 -15.49 10.90 -9.91
N THR A 6 -14.87 11.75 -9.10
CA THR A 6 -13.43 11.71 -8.85
C THR A 6 -13.20 11.58 -7.35
N ARG A 7 -12.43 10.57 -6.96
CA ARG A 7 -11.98 10.36 -5.60
C ARG A 7 -10.56 10.92 -5.44
N ARG A 8 -10.25 11.42 -4.26
CA ARG A 8 -8.96 12.00 -3.92
C ARG A 8 -8.45 11.37 -2.65
N SER A 9 -7.14 11.09 -2.60
CA SER A 9 -6.51 10.64 -1.36
C SER A 9 -6.46 11.76 -0.33
N PRO A 10 -6.28 11.44 0.96
CA PRO A 10 -6.09 12.45 2.01
C PRO A 10 -4.92 13.39 1.73
N MET A 11 -3.91 12.95 0.96
CA MET A 11 -2.72 13.72 0.61
C MET A 11 -2.81 14.47 -0.72
N HIS A 12 -3.98 14.51 -1.35
CA HIS A 12 -4.13 15.09 -2.70
C HIS A 12 -3.59 16.53 -2.81
N HIS A 13 -3.85 17.37 -1.80
CA HIS A 13 -3.39 18.75 -1.81
C HIS A 13 -1.87 18.86 -1.63
N GLN A 14 -1.25 17.98 -0.87
CA GLN A 14 0.19 17.89 -0.71
C GLN A 14 0.88 17.51 -2.02
N HIS A 15 0.28 16.59 -2.79
CA HIS A 15 0.78 16.22 -4.12
C HIS A 15 0.76 17.43 -5.08
N LEU A 16 -0.35 18.16 -5.11
CA LEU A 16 -0.45 19.37 -5.95
C LEU A 16 0.55 20.44 -5.51
N ALA A 17 0.70 20.65 -4.20
CA ALA A 17 1.68 21.60 -3.66
C ALA A 17 3.14 21.20 -3.99
N ALA A 18 3.43 19.90 -4.07
CA ALA A 18 4.73 19.38 -4.50
C ALA A 18 4.91 19.36 -6.03
N GLY A 19 3.95 19.89 -6.81
CA GLY A 19 4.03 19.98 -8.27
C GLY A 19 3.71 18.66 -9.01
N ALA A 20 3.05 17.70 -8.37
CA ALA A 20 2.71 16.45 -9.01
C ALA A 20 1.80 16.65 -10.22
N VAL A 21 2.09 15.97 -11.30
CA VAL A 21 1.16 15.74 -12.41
C VAL A 21 0.28 14.56 -12.01
N MET A 22 -1.05 14.76 -12.07
CA MET A 22 -2.00 13.75 -11.64
C MET A 22 -2.52 12.91 -12.80
N THR A 23 -2.77 11.62 -12.56
CA THR A 23 -3.42 10.69 -13.49
C THR A 23 -4.64 10.03 -12.85
N ASP A 24 -5.46 9.39 -13.69
CA ASP A 24 -6.62 8.63 -13.24
C ASP A 24 -6.27 7.16 -13.06
N ALA A 25 -6.64 6.60 -11.90
CA ALA A 25 -6.58 5.17 -11.61
C ALA A 25 -7.99 4.72 -11.15
N GLY A 26 -8.79 4.22 -12.09
CA GLY A 26 -10.22 4.04 -11.87
C GLY A 26 -10.89 5.38 -11.58
N LEU A 27 -11.54 5.49 -10.42
CA LEU A 27 -12.17 6.74 -9.97
C LEU A 27 -11.22 7.67 -9.20
N TRP A 28 -9.99 7.26 -8.94
CA TRP A 28 -9.06 7.99 -8.12
C TRP A 28 -8.12 8.86 -8.94
N LYS A 29 -7.79 10.06 -8.41
CA LYS A 29 -6.64 10.83 -8.84
C LYS A 29 -5.40 10.37 -8.06
N ARG A 30 -4.33 10.03 -8.80
CA ARG A 30 -3.03 9.64 -8.21
C ARG A 30 -1.90 10.48 -8.81
N PRO A 31 -0.81 10.73 -8.06
CA PRO A 31 0.41 11.28 -8.64
C PRO A 31 0.93 10.36 -9.75
N TRP A 32 1.10 10.92 -10.94
CA TRP A 32 1.69 10.21 -12.05
C TRP A 32 3.21 10.32 -12.01
N TYR A 33 3.71 11.54 -11.88
CA TYR A 33 5.12 11.86 -11.66
C TYR A 33 5.25 13.27 -11.05
N TYR A 34 6.49 13.61 -10.57
CA TYR A 34 6.82 14.90 -9.98
C TYR A 34 7.91 15.57 -10.81
N PRO A 35 7.58 16.41 -11.82
CA PRO A 35 8.58 17.02 -12.69
C PRO A 35 9.41 18.09 -11.98
N HIS A 36 10.68 18.19 -12.32
CA HIS A 36 11.49 19.38 -12.11
C HIS A 36 11.35 20.32 -13.30
N ALA A 37 11.88 21.56 -13.18
CA ALA A 37 11.81 22.53 -14.27
C ALA A 37 12.47 21.99 -15.56
N ALA A 38 11.75 22.07 -16.67
CA ALA A 38 12.15 21.62 -18.00
C ALA A 38 12.36 20.10 -18.20
N GLU A 39 11.97 19.26 -17.24
CA GLU A 39 11.97 17.81 -17.43
C GLU A 39 10.81 17.35 -18.31
N THR A 40 11.07 16.37 -19.16
CA THR A 40 10.03 15.57 -19.80
C THR A 40 9.47 14.55 -18.80
N ILE A 41 8.37 13.87 -19.16
CA ILE A 41 7.86 12.77 -18.34
C ILE A 41 8.89 11.66 -18.17
N ASP A 42 9.63 11.32 -19.24
CA ASP A 42 10.66 10.27 -19.23
C ASP A 42 11.83 10.66 -18.30
N ASP A 43 12.28 11.89 -18.34
CA ASP A 43 13.33 12.38 -17.43
C ASP A 43 12.87 12.28 -15.96
N ALA A 44 11.63 12.67 -15.69
CA ALA A 44 11.08 12.71 -14.33
C ALA A 44 10.99 11.31 -13.72
N TYR A 45 10.30 10.35 -14.38
CA TYR A 45 10.12 9.02 -13.77
C TYR A 45 11.43 8.20 -13.73
N ILE A 46 12.35 8.42 -14.67
CA ILE A 46 13.68 7.78 -14.62
C ILE A 46 14.46 8.30 -13.42
N ARG A 47 14.46 9.62 -13.19
CA ARG A 47 15.08 10.24 -12.01
C ARG A 47 14.45 9.73 -10.72
N GLU A 48 13.13 9.69 -10.63
CA GLU A 48 12.40 9.18 -9.45
C GLU A 48 12.78 7.72 -9.14
N ALA A 49 12.77 6.86 -10.16
CA ALA A 49 13.17 5.46 -10.02
C ALA A 49 14.65 5.32 -9.61
N ALA A 50 15.55 6.10 -10.22
CA ALA A 50 16.98 6.08 -9.90
C ALA A 50 17.24 6.56 -8.47
N THR A 51 16.61 7.67 -8.04
CA THR A 51 16.74 8.21 -6.68
C THR A 51 16.20 7.19 -5.64
N THR A 52 15.03 6.60 -5.89
CA THR A 52 14.45 5.58 -5.00
C THR A 52 15.41 4.40 -4.82
N ARG A 53 16.07 3.95 -5.88
CA ARG A 53 17.03 2.83 -5.83
C ARG A 53 18.35 3.17 -5.16
N GLN A 54 18.77 4.42 -5.23
CA GLN A 54 20.05 4.88 -4.64
C GLN A 54 19.92 5.32 -3.19
N THR A 55 18.79 5.91 -2.83
CA THR A 55 18.53 6.46 -1.50
C THR A 55 17.18 5.98 -0.94
N VAL A 56 16.13 6.78 -1.08
CA VAL A 56 14.77 6.47 -0.64
C VAL A 56 13.74 7.24 -1.46
N GLY A 57 12.62 6.61 -1.72
CA GLY A 57 11.45 7.24 -2.31
C GLY A 57 10.20 7.02 -1.48
N MET A 58 9.21 7.92 -1.61
CA MET A 58 7.90 7.78 -0.99
C MET A 58 6.78 7.98 -2.00
N VAL A 59 5.78 7.09 -1.98
CA VAL A 59 4.60 7.13 -2.87
C VAL A 59 3.31 6.96 -2.08
N ASP A 60 2.25 7.63 -2.53
CA ASP A 60 0.89 7.47 -2.00
C ASP A 60 0.25 6.18 -2.51
N VAL A 61 -0.07 5.27 -1.58
CA VAL A 61 -0.77 4.01 -1.84
C VAL A 61 -2.18 3.99 -1.21
N SER A 62 -2.70 5.14 -0.79
CA SER A 62 -4.04 5.25 -0.18
C SER A 62 -5.17 4.78 -1.09
N THR A 63 -4.94 4.77 -2.39
CA THR A 63 -5.98 4.41 -3.37
C THR A 63 -6.15 2.92 -3.57
N LEU A 64 -5.23 2.08 -3.06
CA LEU A 64 -5.42 0.63 -3.01
C LEU A 64 -6.72 0.33 -2.26
N GLY A 65 -7.49 -0.65 -2.74
CA GLY A 65 -8.63 -1.13 -1.99
C GLY A 65 -8.17 -1.73 -0.65
N LYS A 66 -8.92 -1.47 0.40
CA LYS A 66 -8.66 -2.05 1.73
C LYS A 66 -9.96 -2.64 2.25
N ILE A 67 -9.89 -3.94 2.60
CA ILE A 67 -11.03 -4.70 3.10
C ILE A 67 -10.62 -5.32 4.45
N ALA A 68 -11.40 -5.06 5.49
CA ALA A 68 -11.32 -5.81 6.74
C ALA A 68 -12.09 -7.12 6.57
N VAL A 69 -11.44 -8.24 6.88
CA VAL A 69 -12.00 -9.59 6.85
C VAL A 69 -11.94 -10.14 8.26
N GLN A 70 -13.08 -10.24 8.91
CA GLN A 70 -13.15 -10.52 10.35
C GLN A 70 -14.11 -11.68 10.65
N GLY A 71 -13.81 -12.43 11.70
CA GLY A 71 -14.64 -13.49 12.20
C GLY A 71 -13.94 -14.83 12.32
N PRO A 72 -14.51 -15.77 13.08
CA PRO A 72 -13.86 -17.02 13.42
C PRO A 72 -13.55 -17.91 12.22
N ASP A 73 -14.23 -17.72 11.09
CA ASP A 73 -14.01 -18.47 9.86
C ASP A 73 -13.23 -17.67 8.79
N ALA A 74 -12.68 -16.48 9.13
CA ALA A 74 -11.94 -15.61 8.20
C ALA A 74 -10.75 -16.31 7.53
N THR A 75 -9.96 -17.08 8.30
CA THR A 75 -8.85 -17.88 7.75
C THR A 75 -9.34 -18.91 6.73
N THR A 76 -10.45 -19.60 7.02
CA THR A 76 -11.06 -20.58 6.12
C THR A 76 -11.53 -19.92 4.84
N PHE A 77 -12.18 -18.78 4.96
CA PHE A 77 -12.64 -17.98 3.82
C PHE A 77 -11.47 -17.54 2.93
N LEU A 78 -10.42 -16.95 3.51
CA LEU A 78 -9.22 -16.54 2.78
C LEU A 78 -8.53 -17.70 2.06
N ASN A 79 -8.47 -18.89 2.67
CA ASN A 79 -7.94 -20.09 2.01
C ASN A 79 -8.79 -20.56 0.81
N ARG A 80 -10.07 -20.20 0.74
CA ARG A 80 -10.94 -20.58 -0.36
C ARG A 80 -10.90 -19.61 -1.53
N ILE A 81 -10.64 -18.30 -1.26
CA ILE A 81 -10.64 -17.26 -2.31
C ILE A 81 -9.28 -17.06 -2.96
N TYR A 82 -8.19 -17.37 -2.25
CA TYR A 82 -6.83 -17.23 -2.77
C TYR A 82 -6.23 -18.57 -3.16
N ILE A 83 -5.39 -18.57 -4.18
CA ILE A 83 -4.57 -19.75 -4.53
C ILE A 83 -3.46 -19.99 -3.50
N ASN A 84 -3.11 -18.98 -2.72
CA ASN A 84 -2.10 -19.03 -1.66
C ASN A 84 -2.74 -19.48 -0.34
N GLY A 85 -2.05 -20.32 0.43
CA GLY A 85 -2.56 -20.83 1.70
C GLY A 85 -2.42 -19.81 2.84
N PHE A 86 -3.49 -19.55 3.58
CA PHE A 86 -3.52 -18.65 4.74
C PHE A 86 -3.57 -19.38 6.10
N ALA A 87 -3.86 -20.68 6.13
CA ALA A 87 -4.00 -21.45 7.37
C ALA A 87 -2.78 -21.40 8.30
N LYS A 88 -1.57 -21.24 7.73
CA LYS A 88 -0.31 -21.14 8.49
C LYS A 88 0.21 -19.72 8.61
N LEU A 89 -0.55 -18.71 8.21
CA LEU A 89 -0.16 -17.32 8.39
C LEU A 89 -0.32 -16.96 9.87
N THR A 90 0.75 -16.57 10.53
CA THR A 90 0.71 -16.17 11.94
C THR A 90 0.31 -14.71 12.11
N VAL A 91 -0.22 -14.35 13.27
CA VAL A 91 -0.46 -12.96 13.66
C VAL A 91 0.83 -12.13 13.53
N GLY A 92 0.71 -10.90 13.07
CA GLY A 92 1.85 -10.02 12.80
C GLY A 92 2.59 -10.34 11.48
N ARG A 93 1.95 -11.08 10.56
CA ARG A 93 2.52 -11.42 9.25
C ARG A 93 1.57 -11.05 8.12
N ALA A 94 2.15 -10.65 7.00
CA ALA A 94 1.46 -10.47 5.72
C ALA A 94 1.71 -11.67 4.79
N ARG A 95 0.82 -11.82 3.82
CA ARG A 95 0.99 -12.75 2.70
C ARG A 95 0.47 -12.13 1.42
N TYR A 96 1.25 -12.25 0.36
CA TYR A 96 0.78 -11.97 -0.99
C TYR A 96 -0.16 -13.09 -1.44
N GLY A 97 -1.26 -12.71 -2.05
CA GLY A 97 -2.29 -13.63 -2.54
C GLY A 97 -2.76 -13.24 -3.93
N VAL A 98 -3.10 -14.24 -4.72
CA VAL A 98 -3.71 -14.09 -6.06
C VAL A 98 -5.09 -14.73 -6.03
N MET A 99 -6.10 -13.97 -6.45
CA MET A 99 -7.47 -14.45 -6.66
C MET A 99 -7.67 -14.80 -8.13
N LEU A 100 -8.36 -15.89 -8.37
CA LEU A 100 -8.73 -16.31 -9.72
C LEU A 100 -10.25 -16.27 -9.89
N ARG A 101 -10.67 -16.03 -11.13
CA ARG A 101 -12.03 -16.28 -11.58
C ARG A 101 -12.23 -17.78 -11.86
N ASP A 102 -13.48 -18.19 -12.05
CA ASP A 102 -13.84 -19.58 -12.37
C ASP A 102 -13.20 -20.10 -13.69
N ASP A 103 -12.80 -19.19 -14.60
CA ASP A 103 -12.08 -19.50 -15.83
C ASP A 103 -10.56 -19.65 -15.64
N GLY A 104 -10.06 -19.48 -14.42
CA GLY A 104 -8.64 -19.56 -14.08
C GLY A 104 -7.84 -18.29 -14.34
N MET A 105 -8.47 -17.24 -14.88
CA MET A 105 -7.82 -15.94 -15.07
C MET A 105 -7.74 -15.16 -13.76
N VAL A 106 -6.70 -14.35 -13.62
CA VAL A 106 -6.52 -13.50 -12.44
C VAL A 106 -7.68 -12.51 -12.31
N LEU A 107 -8.33 -12.52 -11.15
CA LEU A 107 -9.31 -11.51 -10.76
C LEU A 107 -8.61 -10.30 -10.16
N ASP A 108 -7.76 -10.53 -9.18
CA ASP A 108 -6.98 -9.51 -8.49
C ASP A 108 -5.82 -10.14 -7.71
N ASP A 109 -4.89 -9.32 -7.26
CA ASP A 109 -3.82 -9.70 -6.36
C ASP A 109 -3.59 -8.60 -5.30
N GLY A 110 -2.96 -8.98 -4.20
CA GLY A 110 -2.68 -8.05 -3.13
C GLY A 110 -2.04 -8.71 -1.93
N THR A 111 -1.92 -7.96 -0.85
CA THR A 111 -1.40 -8.48 0.40
C THR A 111 -2.50 -8.55 1.45
N THR A 112 -2.48 -9.60 2.25
CA THR A 112 -3.39 -9.78 3.39
C THR A 112 -2.56 -9.91 4.64
N TRP A 113 -2.84 -9.05 5.62
CA TRP A 113 -2.13 -8.94 6.89
C TRP A 113 -2.98 -9.56 7.99
N ARG A 114 -2.43 -10.52 8.73
CA ARG A 114 -3.11 -11.05 9.91
C ARG A 114 -2.79 -10.18 11.11
N LEU A 115 -3.76 -9.40 11.55
CA LEU A 115 -3.62 -8.47 12.67
C LEU A 115 -3.85 -9.16 14.01
N GLU A 116 -4.89 -10.01 14.07
CA GLU A 116 -5.25 -10.84 15.20
C GLU A 116 -5.67 -12.23 14.71
N ASP A 117 -6.10 -13.12 15.61
CA ASP A 117 -6.44 -14.49 15.26
C ASP A 117 -7.55 -14.59 14.20
N ASP A 118 -8.52 -13.69 14.25
CA ASP A 118 -9.69 -13.63 13.40
C ASP A 118 -9.92 -12.25 12.74
N ASP A 119 -8.86 -11.41 12.68
CA ASP A 119 -8.87 -10.07 12.07
C ASP A 119 -7.76 -9.93 11.02
N TYR A 120 -8.19 -9.65 9.79
CA TYR A 120 -7.30 -9.48 8.64
C TYR A 120 -7.56 -8.16 7.93
N PHE A 121 -6.48 -7.52 7.53
CA PHE A 121 -6.47 -6.33 6.69
C PHE A 121 -5.94 -6.71 5.32
N MET A 122 -6.81 -6.65 4.32
CA MET A 122 -6.53 -7.08 2.96
C MET A 122 -6.43 -5.88 2.04
N THR A 123 -5.43 -5.86 1.14
CA THR A 123 -5.31 -4.87 0.07
C THR A 123 -5.68 -5.48 -1.28
N THR A 124 -6.21 -4.65 -2.18
CA THR A 124 -6.53 -4.97 -3.58
C THR A 124 -5.93 -3.93 -4.51
N THR A 125 -5.88 -4.21 -5.80
CA THR A 125 -5.58 -3.14 -6.76
C THR A 125 -6.65 -2.05 -6.70
N THR A 126 -6.27 -0.82 -7.03
CA THR A 126 -7.15 0.36 -6.91
C THR A 126 -8.48 0.19 -7.67
N ALA A 127 -8.41 -0.27 -8.91
CA ALA A 127 -9.60 -0.41 -9.76
C ALA A 127 -10.49 -1.60 -9.37
N GLN A 128 -9.92 -2.61 -8.71
CA GLN A 128 -10.62 -3.86 -8.38
C GLN A 128 -11.23 -3.87 -6.97
N ALA A 129 -11.09 -2.79 -6.19
CA ALA A 129 -11.63 -2.74 -4.82
C ALA A 129 -13.12 -3.09 -4.74
N GLY A 130 -13.93 -2.51 -5.61
CA GLY A 130 -15.37 -2.79 -5.70
C GLY A 130 -15.69 -4.20 -6.20
N PRO A 131 -15.18 -4.61 -7.37
CA PRO A 131 -15.38 -5.97 -7.91
C PRO A 131 -14.94 -7.08 -6.95
N VAL A 132 -13.80 -6.94 -6.25
CA VAL A 132 -13.35 -7.92 -5.25
C VAL A 132 -14.29 -7.97 -4.06
N MET A 133 -14.71 -6.82 -3.54
CA MET A 133 -15.68 -6.78 -2.43
C MET A 133 -17.00 -7.48 -2.82
N GLN A 134 -17.53 -7.16 -4.00
CA GLN A 134 -18.75 -7.80 -4.52
C GLN A 134 -18.58 -9.31 -4.68
N PHE A 135 -17.46 -9.77 -5.24
CA PHE A 135 -17.16 -11.20 -5.39
C PHE A 135 -17.12 -11.93 -4.04
N MET A 136 -16.46 -11.33 -3.05
CA MET A 136 -16.37 -11.91 -1.71
C MET A 136 -17.72 -11.98 -1.01
N GLU A 137 -18.54 -10.92 -1.10
CA GLU A 137 -19.90 -10.88 -0.57
C GLU A 137 -20.80 -11.91 -1.24
N GLU A 138 -20.74 -12.05 -2.57
CA GLU A 138 -21.51 -13.05 -3.31
C GLU A 138 -21.19 -14.46 -2.84
N LEU A 139 -19.92 -14.79 -2.66
CA LEU A 139 -19.50 -16.12 -2.18
C LEU A 139 -20.05 -16.42 -0.78
N LEU A 140 -20.02 -15.45 0.15
CA LEU A 140 -20.56 -15.63 1.50
C LEU A 140 -22.10 -15.75 1.50
N GLN A 141 -22.78 -15.06 0.59
CA GLN A 141 -24.24 -15.06 0.55
C GLN A 141 -24.83 -16.23 -0.26
N THR A 142 -24.05 -16.86 -1.14
CA THR A 142 -24.58 -17.87 -2.05
C THR A 142 -23.93 -19.24 -1.95
N ARG A 143 -22.60 -19.31 -1.77
CA ARG A 143 -21.85 -20.58 -1.79
C ARG A 143 -21.40 -21.04 -0.41
N TRP A 144 -21.02 -20.11 0.48
CA TRP A 144 -20.44 -20.43 1.80
C TRP A 144 -21.19 -19.73 2.94
N THR A 145 -22.51 -19.91 2.93
CA THR A 145 -23.45 -19.27 3.86
C THR A 145 -23.30 -19.73 5.31
N ASP A 146 -22.55 -20.81 5.53
CA ASP A 146 -22.22 -21.37 6.84
C ASP A 146 -21.01 -20.67 7.51
N LEU A 147 -20.22 -19.89 6.76
CA LEU A 147 -19.06 -19.22 7.30
C LEU A 147 -19.45 -17.94 8.06
N ARG A 148 -18.90 -17.80 9.26
CA ARG A 148 -19.06 -16.61 10.10
C ARG A 148 -17.95 -15.62 9.81
N VAL A 149 -18.13 -14.83 8.75
CA VAL A 149 -17.17 -13.83 8.26
C VAL A 149 -17.91 -12.53 8.03
N HIS A 150 -17.30 -11.43 8.49
CA HIS A 150 -17.74 -10.08 8.23
C HIS A 150 -16.73 -9.39 7.29
N LEU A 151 -17.24 -8.77 6.25
CA LEU A 151 -16.47 -7.98 5.30
C LEU A 151 -16.82 -6.50 5.45
N SER A 152 -15.81 -5.65 5.52
CA SER A 152 -16.01 -4.20 5.55
C SER A 152 -15.02 -3.52 4.62
N SER A 153 -15.53 -2.70 3.70
CA SER A 153 -14.66 -1.81 2.93
C SER A 153 -14.14 -0.71 3.82
N VAL A 154 -12.84 -0.69 4.05
CA VAL A 154 -12.16 0.30 4.89
C VAL A 154 -11.20 1.18 4.08
N THR A 155 -11.41 1.23 2.75
CA THR A 155 -10.55 1.96 1.82
C THR A 155 -10.39 3.42 2.21
N ASP A 156 -11.49 4.10 2.55
CA ASP A 156 -11.49 5.52 2.87
C ASP A 156 -11.06 5.84 4.31
N LEU A 157 -10.93 4.82 5.17
CA LEU A 157 -10.50 5.01 6.56
C LEU A 157 -8.98 5.12 6.70
N TRP A 158 -8.20 4.69 5.69
CA TRP A 158 -6.76 4.55 5.78
C TRP A 158 -6.03 5.34 4.70
N ALA A 159 -5.17 6.26 5.13
CA ALA A 159 -4.12 6.82 4.31
C ALA A 159 -2.92 5.89 4.30
N GLY A 160 -2.38 5.58 3.13
CA GLY A 160 -1.26 4.66 2.96
C GLY A 160 -0.07 5.31 2.26
N MET A 161 1.13 5.07 2.75
CA MET A 161 2.39 5.56 2.20
C MET A 161 3.34 4.37 2.05
N ALA A 162 3.92 4.19 0.87
CA ALA A 162 5.01 3.25 0.69
C ALA A 162 6.35 4.00 0.67
N ILE A 163 7.28 3.54 1.49
CA ILE A 163 8.63 4.08 1.60
C ILE A 163 9.58 2.99 1.11
N ALA A 164 10.28 3.24 0.00
CA ALA A 164 11.09 2.26 -0.71
C ALA A 164 12.53 2.75 -0.92
N GLY A 165 13.48 1.83 -0.95
CA GLY A 165 14.89 2.11 -1.21
C GLY A 165 15.82 1.61 -0.11
N PRO A 166 17.14 1.64 -0.35
CA PRO A 166 18.13 1.13 0.60
C PRO A 166 18.10 1.86 1.95
N LEU A 167 17.74 3.15 1.97
CA LEU A 167 17.67 3.96 3.18
C LEU A 167 16.28 4.00 3.84
N ALA A 168 15.28 3.31 3.27
CA ALA A 168 13.90 3.32 3.79
C ALA A 168 13.80 2.92 5.27
N ARG A 169 14.55 1.89 5.68
CA ARG A 169 14.60 1.46 7.08
C ARG A 169 15.22 2.51 8.00
N ASN A 170 16.31 3.13 7.58
CA ASN A 170 17.01 4.14 8.36
C ASN A 170 16.15 5.39 8.56
N LEU A 171 15.41 5.78 7.52
CA LEU A 171 14.44 6.85 7.58
C LEU A 171 13.34 6.52 8.60
N LEU A 172 12.71 5.36 8.46
CA LEU A 172 11.61 4.97 9.33
C LEU A 172 12.05 4.74 10.79
N ALA A 173 13.28 4.28 11.02
CA ALA A 173 13.83 4.16 12.38
C ALA A 173 13.98 5.52 13.08
N GLN A 174 14.14 6.62 12.34
CA GLN A 174 14.13 7.98 12.90
C GLN A 174 12.71 8.55 13.02
N ALA A 175 11.84 8.24 12.07
CA ALA A 175 10.46 8.75 12.05
C ALA A 175 9.53 8.03 13.04
N VAL A 176 9.80 6.75 13.32
CA VAL A 176 9.01 5.90 14.23
C VAL A 176 9.98 5.16 15.14
N PRO A 177 10.60 5.85 16.12
CA PRO A 177 11.69 5.31 16.94
C PRO A 177 11.26 4.22 17.92
N ASP A 178 9.98 4.11 18.24
CA ASP A 178 9.46 3.16 19.22
C ASP A 178 9.43 1.70 18.73
N LEU A 179 9.80 1.46 17.47
CA LEU A 179 9.90 0.12 16.91
C LEU A 179 11.34 -0.38 16.85
N ASP A 180 11.52 -1.67 17.10
CA ASP A 180 12.75 -2.36 16.73
C ASP A 180 12.77 -2.61 15.22
N TRP A 181 13.66 -1.89 14.54
CA TRP A 181 13.85 -1.93 13.08
C TRP A 181 14.93 -2.94 12.63
N SER A 182 15.46 -3.78 13.53
CA SER A 182 16.40 -4.85 13.17
C SER A 182 15.78 -5.81 12.13
N ASP A 183 16.62 -6.53 11.38
CA ASP A 183 16.12 -7.51 10.40
C ASP A 183 15.43 -8.71 11.07
N GLU A 184 15.82 -9.03 12.30
CA GLU A 184 15.24 -10.07 13.14
C GLU A 184 13.83 -9.69 13.60
N ALA A 185 13.67 -8.48 14.15
CA ALA A 185 12.39 -8.02 14.70
C ALA A 185 11.41 -7.60 13.60
N PHE A 186 11.90 -7.08 12.46
CA PHE A 186 11.08 -6.62 11.35
C PHE A 186 11.51 -7.29 10.03
N SER A 187 11.37 -8.62 9.97
CA SER A 187 11.69 -9.43 8.80
C SER A 187 10.72 -9.18 7.63
N PHE A 188 11.08 -9.63 6.42
CA PHE A 188 10.22 -9.54 5.24
C PHE A 188 8.83 -10.14 5.51
N MET A 189 7.77 -9.47 5.08
CA MET A 189 6.35 -9.78 5.35
C MET A 189 5.96 -9.69 6.83
N ALA A 190 6.76 -9.09 7.71
CA ALA A 190 6.30 -8.75 9.06
C ALA A 190 5.36 -7.55 9.03
N VAL A 191 4.39 -7.57 9.94
CA VAL A 191 3.44 -6.49 10.21
C VAL A 191 3.60 -6.06 11.66
N LYS A 192 3.68 -4.76 11.89
CA LYS A 192 3.78 -4.15 13.21
C LYS A 192 2.75 -3.04 13.36
N GLN A 193 2.31 -2.84 14.59
CA GLN A 193 1.54 -1.66 14.98
C GLN A 193 2.42 -0.80 15.88
N SER A 194 2.32 0.50 15.76
CA SER A 194 3.11 1.47 16.51
C SER A 194 2.39 2.81 16.56
N THR A 195 3.04 3.77 17.20
CA THR A 195 2.58 5.15 17.28
C THR A 195 3.60 6.07 16.62
N ILE A 196 3.14 7.02 15.83
CA ILE A 196 3.94 8.13 15.30
C ILE A 196 3.67 9.34 16.18
N HIS A 197 4.72 9.98 16.66
CA HIS A 197 4.64 11.20 17.45
C HIS A 197 4.98 12.41 16.58
N ILE A 198 4.01 13.29 16.36
CA ILE A 198 4.19 14.55 15.62
C ILE A 198 3.75 15.70 16.52
N ALA A 199 4.70 16.49 17.01
CA ALA A 199 4.46 17.50 18.06
C ALA A 199 3.72 16.86 19.26
N ASP A 200 2.53 17.37 19.60
CA ASP A 200 1.72 16.89 20.73
C ASP A 200 0.68 15.82 20.29
N THR A 201 0.77 15.30 19.06
CA THR A 201 -0.20 14.34 18.52
C THR A 201 0.41 12.93 18.45
N GLU A 202 -0.29 11.97 19.02
CA GLU A 202 0.00 10.54 18.91
C GLU A 202 -0.91 9.92 17.84
N ILE A 203 -0.31 9.26 16.85
CA ILE A 203 -1.02 8.71 15.69
C ILE A 203 -0.71 7.23 15.59
N GLU A 204 -1.71 6.40 15.79
CA GLU A 204 -1.59 4.95 15.58
C GLU A 204 -1.30 4.64 14.12
N CYS A 205 -0.36 3.73 13.88
CA CYS A 205 0.01 3.29 12.55
C CYS A 205 0.17 1.77 12.47
N ARG A 206 -0.10 1.25 11.27
CA ARG A 206 0.21 -0.12 10.86
C ARG A 206 1.33 -0.07 9.85
N ILE A 207 2.35 -0.88 10.03
CA ILE A 207 3.50 -0.90 9.14
C ILE A 207 3.79 -2.34 8.73
N ALA A 208 3.89 -2.58 7.42
CA ALA A 208 4.29 -3.88 6.90
C ALA A 208 5.58 -3.76 6.09
N ARG A 209 6.50 -4.71 6.25
CA ARG A 209 7.68 -4.83 5.40
C ARG A 209 7.32 -5.59 4.13
N ILE A 210 6.82 -4.85 3.16
CA ILE A 210 6.36 -5.35 1.87
C ILE A 210 7.07 -4.56 0.79
N SER A 211 7.40 -5.20 -0.33
CA SER A 211 8.00 -4.53 -1.49
C SER A 211 7.14 -4.77 -2.71
N PHE A 212 6.79 -3.68 -3.39
CA PHE A 212 6.14 -3.72 -4.70
C PHE A 212 7.15 -3.56 -5.85
N SER A 213 8.17 -2.72 -5.66
CA SER A 213 9.17 -2.40 -6.69
C SER A 213 10.44 -3.26 -6.65
N GLY A 214 10.49 -4.27 -5.76
CA GLY A 214 11.68 -5.12 -5.57
C GLY A 214 12.73 -4.53 -4.62
N GLU A 215 12.66 -3.24 -4.32
CA GLU A 215 13.52 -2.59 -3.33
C GLU A 215 13.10 -2.97 -1.89
N ARG A 216 13.99 -2.72 -0.91
CA ARG A 216 13.57 -2.77 0.49
C ARG A 216 12.50 -1.71 0.70
N ALA A 217 11.30 -2.13 1.05
CA ALA A 217 10.18 -1.21 1.20
C ALA A 217 9.31 -1.55 2.40
N PHE A 218 8.58 -0.54 2.85
CA PHE A 218 7.61 -0.61 3.93
C PHE A 218 6.36 0.15 3.51
N GLU A 219 5.20 -0.44 3.77
CA GLU A 219 3.92 0.26 3.66
C GLU A 219 3.45 0.67 5.06
N LEU A 220 3.14 1.94 5.23
CA LEU A 220 2.66 2.54 6.45
C LEU A 220 1.25 3.07 6.24
N TYR A 221 0.33 2.66 7.11
CA TYR A 221 -1.06 3.11 7.08
C TYR A 221 -1.43 3.80 8.39
N VAL A 222 -2.07 4.94 8.28
CA VAL A 222 -2.65 5.70 9.39
C VAL A 222 -4.12 5.99 9.11
N ASN A 223 -4.89 6.38 10.13
CA ASN A 223 -6.23 6.90 9.89
C ASN A 223 -6.19 8.05 8.87
N ALA A 224 -7.14 8.07 7.95
CA ALA A 224 -7.19 9.03 6.84
C ALA A 224 -7.15 10.50 7.29
N ASP A 225 -7.73 10.81 8.45
CA ASP A 225 -7.75 12.17 9.00
C ASP A 225 -6.34 12.68 9.34
N HIS A 226 -5.40 11.78 9.62
CA HIS A 226 -3.99 12.11 9.87
C HIS A 226 -3.11 12.00 8.63
N GLY A 227 -3.64 11.53 7.50
CA GLY A 227 -2.87 11.23 6.30
C GLY A 227 -2.02 12.40 5.80
N ALA A 228 -2.60 13.59 5.71
CA ALA A 228 -1.89 14.80 5.25
C ALA A 228 -0.74 15.20 6.19
N MET A 229 -0.96 15.10 7.51
CA MET A 229 0.05 15.44 8.53
C MET A 229 1.22 14.45 8.49
N VAL A 230 0.91 13.14 8.46
CA VAL A 230 1.94 12.09 8.43
C VAL A 230 2.70 12.11 7.10
N TRP A 231 2.01 12.39 5.98
CA TRP A 231 2.68 12.57 4.69
C TRP A 231 3.73 13.67 4.73
N GLN A 232 3.37 14.86 5.23
CA GLN A 232 4.31 15.97 5.32
C GLN A 232 5.48 15.65 6.25
N TYR A 233 5.20 15.08 7.40
CA TYR A 233 6.21 14.63 8.36
C TYR A 233 7.22 13.67 7.72
N LEU A 234 6.76 12.65 7.00
CA LEU A 234 7.63 11.69 6.32
C LEU A 234 8.33 12.31 5.11
N ALA A 235 7.71 13.23 4.38
CA ALA A 235 8.34 13.94 3.27
C ALA A 235 9.55 14.76 3.72
N ASP A 236 9.50 15.36 4.92
CA ASP A 236 10.63 16.08 5.50
C ASP A 236 11.81 15.12 5.81
N PHE A 237 11.53 13.88 6.23
CA PHE A 237 12.57 12.86 6.37
C PHE A 237 13.09 12.40 5.02
N VAL A 238 12.23 12.17 4.02
CA VAL A 238 12.64 11.82 2.66
C VAL A 238 13.64 12.84 2.12
N ALA A 239 13.36 14.14 2.30
CA ALA A 239 14.26 15.21 1.89
C ALA A 239 15.62 15.18 2.62
N ARG A 240 15.63 14.90 3.94
CA ARG A 240 16.88 14.77 4.74
C ARG A 240 17.76 13.60 4.30
N PHE A 241 17.18 12.59 3.66
CA PHE A 241 17.87 11.41 3.15
C PHE A 241 18.21 11.54 1.66
N ASP A 242 18.15 12.74 1.07
CA ASP A 242 18.32 12.99 -0.37
C ASP A 242 17.41 12.13 -1.24
N GLY A 243 16.21 11.84 -0.73
CA GLY A 243 15.20 11.04 -1.38
C GLY A 243 14.25 11.85 -2.27
N CYS A 244 13.24 11.18 -2.80
CA CYS A 244 12.22 11.82 -3.63
C CYS A 244 10.80 11.33 -3.32
N LEU A 245 9.81 12.16 -3.62
CA LEU A 245 8.46 11.70 -3.90
C LEU A 245 8.44 11.09 -5.29
N TYR A 246 7.73 9.98 -5.49
CA TYR A 246 7.63 9.37 -6.81
C TYR A 246 6.19 8.99 -7.14
N GLY A 247 5.90 8.95 -8.42
CA GLY A 247 4.58 8.68 -8.94
C GLY A 247 4.41 7.27 -9.49
N MET A 248 3.23 7.02 -10.07
CA MET A 248 2.87 5.71 -10.63
C MET A 248 3.75 5.29 -11.80
N GLU A 249 4.26 6.25 -12.60
CA GLU A 249 5.08 5.93 -13.76
C GLU A 249 6.43 5.33 -13.35
N ALA A 250 7.05 5.88 -12.31
CA ALA A 250 8.28 5.32 -11.76
C ALA A 250 8.10 3.89 -11.23
N VAL A 251 6.92 3.58 -10.65
CA VAL A 251 6.57 2.20 -10.22
C VAL A 251 6.50 1.27 -11.43
N SER A 252 5.75 1.66 -12.48
CA SER A 252 5.63 0.87 -13.72
C SER A 252 6.98 0.62 -14.38
N TYR A 253 7.83 1.63 -14.45
CA TYR A 253 9.16 1.53 -15.01
C TYR A 253 10.07 0.57 -14.23
N THR A 254 10.00 0.55 -12.90
CA THR A 254 10.78 -0.39 -12.08
C THR A 254 10.36 -1.84 -12.31
N HIS A 255 9.07 -2.10 -12.49
CA HIS A 255 8.54 -3.42 -12.81
C HIS A 255 9.02 -3.93 -14.18
N LEU A 256 8.96 -3.10 -15.22
CA LEU A 256 9.38 -3.48 -16.57
C LEU A 256 10.86 -3.86 -16.61
N ARG A 257 11.73 -3.09 -15.94
CA ARG A 257 13.18 -3.37 -15.92
C ARG A 257 13.59 -4.57 -15.05
N ALA A 258 12.79 -4.98 -14.10
CA ALA A 258 13.08 -6.21 -13.32
C ALA A 258 13.10 -7.47 -14.23
N HIS A 259 12.46 -7.42 -15.40
CA HIS A 259 12.47 -8.49 -16.40
C HIS A 259 13.58 -8.34 -17.44
N GLU A 260 14.23 -7.19 -17.56
CA GLU A 260 15.30 -6.95 -18.54
C GLU A 260 16.71 -7.22 -18.02
N THR A 261 16.90 -7.40 -16.71
CA THR A 261 18.21 -7.61 -16.08
C THR A 261 18.61 -9.09 -15.96
N THR A 262 17.98 -9.98 -16.70
CA THR A 262 18.39 -11.40 -16.86
C THR A 262 18.99 -11.64 -18.25
N VAL A 263 20.08 -10.94 -18.59
CA VAL A 263 21.01 -11.32 -19.66
C VAL A 263 22.42 -11.15 -19.13
#